data_9fc6726e54935a35636a69ec0d0fb217
#
_entry.id   9fc6726e54935a35636a69ec0d0fb217
#
_cell.length_a   1.000
_cell.length_b   1.000
_cell.length_c   1.000
_cell.angle_alpha   90.00
_cell.angle_beta   90.00
_cell.angle_gamma   90.00
#
_symmetry.space_group_name_H-M   'P 1'
#
loop_
_entity.id
_entity.type
_entity.pdbx_description
1 polymer ?
#
loop_
_entity_poly.entity_id
_entity_poly.type
_entity_poly.pdbx_seq_one_letter_code
_entity_poly.pdbx_strand_id
1 'polypeptide(L)'
;MASLIGEWEFYGLPLDISESVLIPRPDTEVLVDRALTYLKTVAEPRVLDLCAGSGCIGLALAKNAPESHVVLGELDEGALRICRQNIRRNDLTGRVVSLQLDAREKPPAHLGEFDCIVSNPPYIPDGDIAELDASVRDYEPHLALRGGVDGLDFYRAIAGHWTAALRVGGRLLFEVGIGQADEVLRIMRSVGFGDLEITPDLNGIPRVVEGVLCSEL
;
A
#
# COMPACT_ATOMS: atom_id res chain seq x y z
N MET A 1 12.81 -8.33 16.93
CA MET A 1 14.05 -7.58 17.25
C MET A 1 14.02 -6.15 16.69
N ALA A 2 13.60 -5.92 15.44
CA ALA A 2 13.50 -4.57 14.88
C ALA A 2 12.52 -3.64 15.62
N SER A 3 11.37 -4.14 16.09
CA SER A 3 10.41 -3.35 16.90
C SER A 3 10.97 -2.88 18.25
N LEU A 4 12.02 -3.52 18.76
CA LEU A 4 12.76 -3.08 19.96
C LEU A 4 13.82 -2.01 19.65
N ILE A 5 14.19 -1.83 18.36
CA ILE A 5 15.24 -0.87 17.95
C ILE A 5 14.60 0.49 17.64
N GLY A 6 13.29 0.54 17.33
CA GLY A 6 12.55 1.78 17.07
C GLY A 6 12.86 2.44 15.71
N GLU A 7 13.83 1.92 14.95
CA GLU A 7 14.26 2.46 13.67
C GLU A 7 14.43 1.35 12.61
N TRP A 8 14.12 1.71 11.35
CA TRP A 8 14.28 0.85 10.20
C TRP A 8 14.71 1.66 8.97
N GLU A 9 15.30 1.01 8.00
CA GLU A 9 15.57 1.63 6.69
C GLU A 9 14.72 0.95 5.63
N PHE A 10 14.06 1.75 4.77
CA PHE A 10 13.32 1.26 3.62
C PHE A 10 13.53 2.20 2.44
N TYR A 11 13.92 1.67 1.30
CA TYR A 11 14.18 2.42 0.07
C TYR A 11 15.15 3.61 0.29
N GLY A 12 16.16 3.43 1.14
CA GLY A 12 17.11 4.46 1.54
C GLY A 12 16.56 5.53 2.50
N LEU A 13 15.33 5.37 3.04
CA LEU A 13 14.72 6.30 3.99
C LEU A 13 14.82 5.77 5.41
N PRO A 14 15.28 6.57 6.39
CA PRO A 14 15.18 6.23 7.80
C PRO A 14 13.73 6.38 8.28
N LEU A 15 13.22 5.34 8.91
CA LEU A 15 11.84 5.27 9.42
C LEU A 15 11.83 4.97 10.92
N ASP A 16 10.95 5.64 11.65
CA ASP A 16 10.53 5.21 12.97
C ASP A 16 9.54 4.05 12.81
N ILE A 17 9.69 3.02 13.63
CA ILE A 17 8.80 1.87 13.70
C ILE A 17 8.40 1.60 15.16
N SER A 18 7.24 0.99 15.35
CA SER A 18 6.74 0.59 16.66
C SER A 18 5.89 -0.69 16.53
N GLU A 19 5.40 -1.19 17.64
CA GLU A 19 4.47 -2.34 17.68
C GLU A 19 3.13 -2.08 16.93
N SER A 20 2.87 -0.82 16.55
CA SER A 20 1.64 -0.45 15.81
C SER A 20 1.76 -0.61 14.31
N VAL A 21 2.94 -0.93 13.77
CA VAL A 21 3.16 -1.00 12.33
C VAL A 21 3.86 -2.28 11.91
N LEU A 22 3.53 -2.75 10.72
CA LEU A 22 4.28 -3.82 10.06
C LEU A 22 5.70 -3.32 9.77
N ILE A 23 6.71 -4.16 10.04
CA ILE A 23 8.08 -3.86 9.64
C ILE A 23 8.19 -3.92 8.12
N PRO A 24 8.61 -2.84 7.44
CA PRO A 24 8.74 -2.85 5.98
C PRO A 24 9.63 -3.98 5.48
N ARG A 25 9.18 -4.71 4.45
CA ARG A 25 9.93 -5.83 3.87
C ARG A 25 10.68 -5.35 2.61
N PRO A 26 11.87 -5.90 2.32
CA PRO A 26 12.59 -5.57 1.09
C PRO A 26 11.78 -5.87 -0.19
N ASP A 27 10.98 -6.92 -0.18
CA ASP A 27 10.15 -7.31 -1.33
C ASP A 27 9.12 -6.22 -1.70
N THR A 28 8.69 -5.40 -0.74
CA THR A 28 7.79 -4.26 -0.95
C THR A 28 8.41 -3.16 -1.80
N GLU A 29 9.75 -3.11 -1.92
CA GLU A 29 10.43 -2.13 -2.78
C GLU A 29 10.07 -2.30 -4.27
N VAL A 30 9.69 -3.51 -4.67
CA VAL A 30 9.20 -3.78 -6.05
C VAL A 30 7.93 -2.97 -6.35
N LEU A 31 7.04 -2.83 -5.37
CA LEU A 31 5.84 -1.99 -5.51
C LEU A 31 6.20 -0.51 -5.73
N VAL A 32 7.20 -0.01 -4.98
CA VAL A 32 7.71 1.36 -5.14
C VAL A 32 8.29 1.56 -6.54
N ASP A 33 9.13 0.63 -7.02
CA ASP A 33 9.75 0.71 -8.35
C ASP A 33 8.70 0.77 -9.47
N ARG A 34 7.67 -0.07 -9.39
CA ARG A 34 6.58 -0.10 -10.37
C ARG A 34 5.79 1.21 -10.36
N ALA A 35 5.42 1.69 -9.18
CA ALA A 35 4.70 2.96 -9.06
C ALA A 35 5.54 4.13 -9.57
N LEU A 36 6.83 4.24 -9.23
CA LEU A 36 7.73 5.28 -9.72
C LEU A 36 7.87 5.26 -11.24
N THR A 37 7.86 4.08 -11.87
CA THR A 37 7.91 3.97 -13.33
C THR A 37 6.71 4.67 -13.97
N TYR A 38 5.52 4.53 -13.41
CA TYR A 38 4.34 5.24 -13.87
C TYR A 38 4.36 6.74 -13.52
N LEU A 39 4.70 7.08 -12.27
CA LEU A 39 4.66 8.49 -11.81
C LEU A 39 5.57 9.42 -12.62
N LYS A 40 6.66 8.91 -13.19
CA LYS A 40 7.53 9.67 -14.09
C LYS A 40 6.84 10.13 -15.39
N THR A 41 5.70 9.54 -15.73
CA THR A 41 4.91 9.89 -16.93
C THR A 41 3.80 10.90 -16.64
N VAL A 42 3.57 11.25 -15.37
CA VAL A 42 2.49 12.15 -14.94
C VAL A 42 3.07 13.40 -14.33
N ALA A 43 2.59 14.56 -14.78
CA ALA A 43 2.95 15.84 -14.18
C ALA A 43 2.20 16.04 -12.86
N GLU A 44 2.93 16.41 -11.78
CA GLU A 44 2.36 16.69 -10.44
C GLU A 44 1.39 15.58 -9.95
N PRO A 45 1.82 14.30 -9.93
CA PRO A 45 0.90 13.21 -9.67
C PRO A 45 0.36 13.23 -8.23
N ARG A 46 -0.93 12.95 -8.10
CA ARG A 46 -1.57 12.68 -6.81
C ARG A 46 -1.58 11.19 -6.53
N VAL A 47 -1.02 10.81 -5.40
CA VAL A 47 -0.85 9.39 -5.00
C VAL A 47 -1.57 9.13 -3.70
N LEU A 48 -2.25 8.00 -3.62
CA LEU A 48 -2.83 7.47 -2.38
C LEU A 48 -2.15 6.14 -2.04
N ASP A 49 -1.60 6.07 -0.84
CA ASP A 49 -1.07 4.84 -0.23
C ASP A 49 -2.09 4.35 0.81
N LEU A 50 -2.81 3.27 0.51
CA LEU A 50 -3.82 2.67 1.40
C LEU A 50 -3.21 1.54 2.22
N CYS A 51 -3.62 1.45 3.50
CA CYS A 51 -3.01 0.58 4.50
C CYS A 51 -1.54 0.95 4.71
N ALA A 52 -1.28 2.24 4.88
CA ALA A 52 0.05 2.81 4.79
C ALA A 52 1.02 2.36 5.90
N GLY A 53 0.53 1.86 7.04
CA GLY A 53 1.35 1.37 8.15
C GLY A 53 2.33 2.42 8.66
N SER A 54 3.63 2.22 8.45
CA SER A 54 4.68 3.20 8.77
C SER A 54 4.75 4.37 7.78
N GLY A 55 4.02 4.29 6.64
CA GLY A 55 4.09 5.21 5.53
C GLY A 55 5.24 4.93 4.56
N CYS A 56 5.92 3.80 4.68
CA CYS A 56 7.16 3.51 3.95
C CYS A 56 7.01 3.63 2.43
N ILE A 57 5.93 3.11 1.85
CA ILE A 57 5.68 3.15 0.40
C ILE A 57 5.45 4.59 -0.05
N GLY A 58 4.44 5.26 0.52
CA GLY A 58 4.09 6.63 0.12
C GLY A 58 5.22 7.64 0.34
N LEU A 59 6.01 7.49 1.41
CA LEU A 59 7.20 8.32 1.66
C LEU A 59 8.29 8.08 0.63
N ALA A 60 8.56 6.82 0.27
CA ALA A 60 9.51 6.48 -0.78
C ALA A 60 9.09 7.07 -2.14
N LEU A 61 7.79 7.00 -2.47
CA LEU A 61 7.24 7.63 -3.68
C LEU A 61 7.41 9.14 -3.65
N ALA A 62 7.05 9.82 -2.55
CA ALA A 62 7.19 11.26 -2.42
C ALA A 62 8.64 11.73 -2.53
N LYS A 63 9.59 10.96 -2.00
CA LYS A 63 11.02 11.28 -2.04
C LYS A 63 11.59 11.18 -3.46
N ASN A 64 11.17 10.14 -4.21
CA ASN A 64 11.72 9.81 -5.53
C ASN A 64 10.90 10.37 -6.70
N ALA A 65 9.71 10.92 -6.43
CA ALA A 65 8.89 11.69 -7.37
C ALA A 65 8.61 13.08 -6.76
N PRO A 66 9.54 14.04 -6.87
CA PRO A 66 9.52 15.30 -6.11
C PRO A 66 8.32 16.20 -6.40
N GLU A 67 7.68 16.04 -7.55
CA GLU A 67 6.47 16.78 -7.92
C GLU A 67 5.17 16.12 -7.40
N SER A 68 5.26 14.95 -6.76
CA SER A 68 4.08 14.21 -6.28
C SER A 68 3.51 14.79 -4.99
N HIS A 69 2.18 14.68 -4.86
CA HIS A 69 1.44 14.91 -3.62
C HIS A 69 0.86 13.58 -3.13
N VAL A 70 1.21 13.17 -1.92
CA VAL A 70 0.91 11.85 -1.39
C VAL A 70 -0.02 11.92 -0.19
N VAL A 71 -1.05 11.09 -0.19
CA VAL A 71 -1.92 10.83 0.96
C VAL A 71 -1.59 9.44 1.50
N LEU A 72 -1.29 9.35 2.78
CA LEU A 72 -1.14 8.10 3.51
C LEU A 72 -2.46 7.79 4.21
N GLY A 73 -3.19 6.80 3.72
CA GLY A 73 -4.45 6.34 4.27
C GLY A 73 -4.23 5.16 5.21
N GLU A 74 -4.52 5.35 6.50
CA GLU A 74 -4.30 4.32 7.52
C GLU A 74 -5.45 4.33 8.52
N LEU A 75 -5.88 3.15 8.97
CA LEU A 75 -6.99 3.01 9.90
C LEU A 75 -6.56 3.17 11.36
N ASP A 76 -5.42 2.56 11.72
CA ASP A 76 -4.94 2.52 13.10
C ASP A 76 -4.32 3.85 13.54
N GLU A 77 -4.76 4.39 14.68
CA GLU A 77 -4.23 5.65 15.19
C GLU A 77 -2.77 5.57 15.64
N GLY A 78 -2.32 4.39 16.09
CA GLY A 78 -0.92 4.14 16.45
C GLY A 78 -0.04 4.24 15.22
N ALA A 79 -0.43 3.57 14.13
CA ALA A 79 0.24 3.65 12.85
C ALA A 79 0.21 5.06 12.25
N LEU A 80 -0.92 5.79 12.35
CA LEU A 80 -0.99 7.20 11.93
C LEU A 80 -0.03 8.12 12.68
N ARG A 81 0.22 7.88 13.96
CA ARG A 81 1.25 8.62 14.71
C ARG A 81 2.64 8.37 14.12
N ILE A 82 2.96 7.11 13.80
CA ILE A 82 4.21 6.74 13.14
C ILE A 82 4.32 7.37 11.75
N CYS A 83 3.26 7.33 10.93
CA CYS A 83 3.22 8.06 9.65
C CYS A 83 3.62 9.53 9.81
N ARG A 84 3.00 10.24 10.77
CA ARG A 84 3.28 11.66 11.01
C ARG A 84 4.72 11.92 11.49
N GLN A 85 5.29 11.01 12.27
CA GLN A 85 6.69 11.08 12.68
C GLN A 85 7.60 10.90 11.46
N ASN A 86 7.35 9.90 10.63
CA ASN A 86 8.14 9.59 9.44
C ASN A 86 8.04 10.67 8.36
N ILE A 87 6.86 11.30 8.17
CA ILE A 87 6.70 12.48 7.30
C ILE A 87 7.67 13.60 7.75
N ARG A 88 7.69 13.91 9.05
CA ARG A 88 8.58 14.96 9.60
C ARG A 88 10.04 14.56 9.51
N ARG A 89 10.37 13.31 9.88
CA ARG A 89 11.75 12.79 9.87
C ARG A 89 12.40 12.88 8.48
N ASN A 90 11.60 12.74 7.42
CA ASN A 90 12.07 12.76 6.04
C ASN A 90 11.85 14.12 5.33
N ASP A 91 11.45 15.17 6.05
CA ASP A 91 11.23 16.53 5.53
C ASP A 91 10.16 16.59 4.40
N LEU A 92 9.09 15.79 4.52
CA LEU A 92 8.04 15.66 3.50
C LEU A 92 6.71 16.37 3.86
N THR A 93 6.67 17.18 4.92
CA THR A 93 5.45 17.83 5.43
C THR A 93 4.72 18.73 4.42
N GLY A 94 5.43 19.25 3.42
CA GLY A 94 4.83 20.10 2.37
C GLY A 94 4.06 19.33 1.29
N ARG A 95 4.26 18.01 1.16
CA ARG A 95 3.74 17.20 0.06
C ARG A 95 3.09 15.88 0.48
N VAL A 96 3.27 15.48 1.72
CA VAL A 96 2.69 14.25 2.27
C VAL A 96 1.80 14.57 3.45
N VAL A 97 0.59 14.02 3.44
CA VAL A 97 -0.35 14.09 4.55
C VAL A 97 -0.82 12.68 4.93
N SER A 98 -1.16 12.47 6.20
CA SER A 98 -1.76 11.22 6.66
C SER A 98 -3.20 11.46 7.06
N LEU A 99 -4.09 10.55 6.65
CA LEU A 99 -5.53 10.60 6.95
C LEU A 99 -5.98 9.26 7.54
N GLN A 100 -6.93 9.32 8.47
CA GLN A 100 -7.57 8.10 8.97
C GLN A 100 -8.60 7.63 7.95
N LEU A 101 -8.32 6.48 7.31
CA LEU A 101 -9.16 5.90 6.27
C LEU A 101 -9.26 4.37 6.48
N ASP A 102 -10.48 3.84 6.39
CA ASP A 102 -10.68 2.38 6.27
C ASP A 102 -10.68 2.03 4.79
N ALA A 103 -9.70 1.25 4.36
CA ALA A 103 -9.57 0.82 2.96
C ALA A 103 -10.72 -0.07 2.49
N ARG A 104 -11.52 -0.63 3.42
CA ARG A 104 -12.70 -1.44 3.10
C ARG A 104 -13.96 -0.62 2.87
N GLU A 105 -13.95 0.65 3.27
CA GLU A 105 -15.06 1.59 3.08
C GLU A 105 -14.91 2.37 1.78
N LYS A 106 -15.99 3.04 1.36
CA LYS A 106 -15.94 3.94 0.19
C LYS A 106 -15.10 5.18 0.49
N PRO A 107 -14.35 5.69 -0.50
CA PRO A 107 -13.58 6.90 -0.34
C PRO A 107 -14.50 8.09 0.03
N PRO A 108 -14.08 8.94 1.00
CA PRO A 108 -14.78 10.19 1.25
C PRO A 108 -14.74 11.10 0.01
N ALA A 109 -15.88 11.67 -0.39
CA ALA A 109 -15.99 12.47 -1.61
C ALA A 109 -15.04 13.70 -1.67
N HIS A 110 -14.64 14.22 -0.51
CA HIS A 110 -13.73 15.36 -0.42
C HIS A 110 -12.26 15.05 -0.72
N LEU A 111 -11.89 13.77 -0.82
CA LEU A 111 -10.51 13.39 -1.16
C LEU A 111 -10.13 13.78 -2.59
N GLY A 112 -11.12 13.87 -3.49
CA GLY A 112 -10.87 14.06 -4.92
C GLY A 112 -10.25 12.82 -5.57
N GLU A 113 -9.72 13.00 -6.78
CA GLU A 113 -9.18 11.89 -7.57
C GLU A 113 -7.66 11.80 -7.46
N PHE A 114 -7.15 10.59 -7.61
CA PHE A 114 -5.73 10.24 -7.63
C PHE A 114 -5.31 9.74 -9.01
N ASP A 115 -4.06 9.95 -9.36
CA ASP A 115 -3.43 9.36 -10.55
C ASP A 115 -2.97 7.93 -10.27
N CYS A 116 -2.58 7.66 -9.03
CA CYS A 116 -2.06 6.37 -8.61
C CYS A 116 -2.57 6.01 -7.21
N ILE A 117 -3.06 4.79 -7.06
CA ILE A 117 -3.34 4.19 -5.75
C ILE A 117 -2.41 3.00 -5.59
N VAL A 118 -1.69 2.95 -4.48
CA VAL A 118 -0.85 1.82 -4.09
C VAL A 118 -1.35 1.25 -2.76
N SER A 119 -1.19 -0.05 -2.57
CA SER A 119 -1.49 -0.68 -1.28
C SER A 119 -0.69 -1.96 -1.08
N ASN A 120 -0.15 -2.12 0.11
CA ASN A 120 0.24 -3.41 0.66
C ASN A 120 -0.76 -3.75 1.78
N PRO A 121 -1.94 -4.29 1.43
CA PRO A 121 -3.00 -4.51 2.39
C PRO A 121 -2.76 -5.79 3.19
N PRO A 122 -3.45 -5.98 4.33
CA PRO A 122 -3.49 -7.28 5.00
C PRO A 122 -4.02 -8.37 4.06
N TYR A 123 -3.26 -9.47 3.93
CA TYR A 123 -3.56 -10.52 2.94
C TYR A 123 -3.47 -11.95 3.48
N ILE A 124 -3.20 -12.14 4.78
CA ILE A 124 -3.09 -13.47 5.36
C ILE A 124 -4.48 -13.99 5.69
N PRO A 125 -4.87 -15.19 5.21
CA PRO A 125 -6.12 -15.81 5.60
C PRO A 125 -6.21 -15.96 7.12
N ASP A 126 -7.40 -15.73 7.69
CA ASP A 126 -7.59 -15.78 9.15
C ASP A 126 -7.18 -17.11 9.77
N GLY A 127 -7.35 -18.22 9.02
CA GLY A 127 -6.96 -19.55 9.46
C GLY A 127 -5.46 -19.77 9.58
N ASP A 128 -4.66 -19.02 8.81
CA ASP A 128 -3.20 -19.21 8.69
C ASP A 128 -2.42 -18.36 9.71
N ILE A 129 -3.09 -17.42 10.40
CA ILE A 129 -2.44 -16.54 11.39
C ILE A 129 -1.71 -17.32 12.49
N ALA A 130 -2.30 -18.43 12.93
CA ALA A 130 -1.71 -19.26 13.99
C ALA A 130 -0.46 -20.01 13.55
N GLU A 131 -0.27 -20.19 12.23
CA GLU A 131 0.86 -20.91 11.63
C GLU A 131 2.04 -20.00 11.31
N LEU A 132 1.88 -18.68 11.47
CA LEU A 132 2.95 -17.72 11.22
C LEU A 132 4.12 -17.90 12.18
N ASP A 133 5.31 -17.54 11.73
CA ASP A 133 6.48 -17.43 12.58
C ASP A 133 6.18 -16.60 13.83
N ALA A 134 6.65 -17.03 14.98
CA ALA A 134 6.42 -16.35 16.27
C ALA A 134 6.88 -14.88 16.25
N SER A 135 7.92 -14.55 15.46
CA SER A 135 8.41 -13.19 15.29
C SER A 135 7.41 -12.26 14.57
N VAL A 136 6.54 -12.81 13.75
CA VAL A 136 5.46 -12.07 13.07
C VAL A 136 4.20 -12.13 13.92
N ARG A 137 3.75 -13.34 14.25
CA ARG A 137 2.50 -13.58 14.97
C ARG A 137 2.39 -12.85 16.30
N ASP A 138 3.49 -12.82 17.08
CA ASP A 138 3.49 -12.36 18.47
C ASP A 138 3.92 -10.90 18.63
N TYR A 139 4.52 -10.28 17.58
CA TYR A 139 5.11 -8.94 17.66
C TYR A 139 4.58 -7.96 16.61
N GLU A 140 3.92 -8.42 15.55
CA GLU A 140 3.33 -7.52 14.55
C GLU A 140 1.82 -7.37 14.77
N PRO A 141 1.22 -6.19 14.47
CA PRO A 141 -0.19 -5.97 14.76
C PRO A 141 -1.06 -6.88 13.89
N HIS A 142 -1.95 -7.65 14.51
CA HIS A 142 -2.85 -8.56 13.79
C HIS A 142 -3.74 -7.84 12.78
N LEU A 143 -4.05 -6.56 13.02
CA LEU A 143 -4.81 -5.73 12.09
C LEU A 143 -4.07 -5.57 10.75
N ALA A 144 -2.74 -5.54 10.78
CA ALA A 144 -1.92 -5.43 9.57
C ALA A 144 -1.70 -6.77 8.84
N LEU A 145 -2.16 -7.89 9.41
CA LEU A 145 -1.93 -9.22 8.87
C LEU A 145 -3.21 -9.85 8.27
N ARG A 146 -4.36 -9.67 8.94
CA ARG A 146 -5.59 -10.38 8.63
C ARG A 146 -6.28 -9.87 7.36
N GLY A 147 -6.29 -10.69 6.32
CA GLY A 147 -6.93 -10.42 5.03
C GLY A 147 -8.36 -10.98 4.88
N GLY A 148 -8.96 -11.51 5.97
CA GLY A 148 -10.25 -12.17 5.94
C GLY A 148 -10.15 -13.68 5.72
N VAL A 149 -11.27 -14.32 5.39
CA VAL A 149 -11.38 -15.79 5.31
C VAL A 149 -10.40 -16.39 4.31
N ASP A 150 -10.24 -15.78 3.14
CA ASP A 150 -9.37 -16.23 2.05
C ASP A 150 -8.18 -15.29 1.77
N GLY A 151 -7.97 -14.28 2.62
CA GLY A 151 -6.90 -13.30 2.46
C GLY A 151 -7.14 -12.25 1.37
N LEU A 152 -8.33 -12.16 0.79
CA LEU A 152 -8.61 -11.31 -0.39
C LEU A 152 -9.60 -10.17 -0.13
N ASP A 153 -10.07 -9.99 1.10
CA ASP A 153 -11.13 -9.02 1.42
C ASP A 153 -10.71 -7.59 1.10
N PHE A 154 -9.48 -7.20 1.41
CA PHE A 154 -8.98 -5.87 1.11
C PHE A 154 -8.83 -5.62 -0.39
N TYR A 155 -8.37 -6.60 -1.16
CA TYR A 155 -8.25 -6.46 -2.62
C TYR A 155 -9.62 -6.23 -3.26
N ARG A 156 -10.66 -6.98 -2.83
CA ARG A 156 -12.03 -6.79 -3.31
C ARG A 156 -12.57 -5.42 -2.95
N ALA A 157 -12.38 -5.01 -1.70
CA ALA A 157 -12.86 -3.73 -1.21
C ALA A 157 -12.16 -2.55 -1.90
N ILE A 158 -10.84 -2.56 -1.97
CA ILE A 158 -10.07 -1.48 -2.59
C ILE A 158 -10.38 -1.41 -4.09
N ALA A 159 -10.28 -2.52 -4.82
CA ALA A 159 -10.56 -2.53 -6.25
C ALA A 159 -12.02 -2.14 -6.57
N GLY A 160 -12.99 -2.50 -5.72
CA GLY A 160 -14.39 -2.19 -5.95
C GLY A 160 -14.82 -0.79 -5.54
N HIS A 161 -14.29 -0.26 -4.43
CA HIS A 161 -14.74 1.01 -3.86
C HIS A 161 -13.87 2.19 -4.30
N TRP A 162 -12.54 2.00 -4.38
CA TRP A 162 -11.60 3.10 -4.57
C TRP A 162 -11.35 3.47 -6.04
N THR A 163 -11.95 2.74 -6.99
CA THR A 163 -12.09 3.20 -8.38
C THR A 163 -12.75 4.58 -8.46
N ALA A 164 -13.71 4.88 -7.55
CA ALA A 164 -14.38 6.17 -7.47
C ALA A 164 -13.45 7.36 -7.09
N ALA A 165 -12.25 7.06 -6.59
CA ALA A 165 -11.22 8.05 -6.28
C ALA A 165 -10.00 7.94 -7.21
N LEU A 166 -10.05 7.06 -8.22
CA LEU A 166 -8.98 6.90 -9.20
C LEU A 166 -9.42 7.48 -10.55
N ARG A 167 -8.58 8.29 -11.18
CA ARG A 167 -8.86 8.82 -12.52
C ARG A 167 -8.91 7.70 -13.55
N VAL A 168 -9.74 7.85 -14.56
CA VAL A 168 -9.65 7.01 -15.76
C VAL A 168 -8.26 7.18 -16.37
N GLY A 169 -7.59 6.06 -16.68
CA GLY A 169 -6.18 6.04 -17.06
C GLY A 169 -5.21 6.03 -15.89
N GLY A 170 -5.68 6.21 -14.66
CA GLY A 170 -4.89 6.06 -13.44
C GLY A 170 -4.58 4.60 -13.13
N ARG A 171 -3.59 4.37 -12.26
CA ARG A 171 -3.12 3.03 -11.92
C ARG A 171 -3.43 2.64 -10.48
N LEU A 172 -3.83 1.39 -10.31
CA LEU A 172 -3.92 0.71 -9.02
C LEU A 172 -2.85 -0.38 -8.98
N LEU A 173 -2.04 -0.37 -7.91
CA LEU A 173 -0.98 -1.35 -7.69
C LEU A 173 -1.15 -1.99 -6.30
N PHE A 174 -1.08 -3.30 -6.25
CA PHE A 174 -1.11 -4.08 -5.01
C PHE A 174 0.16 -4.87 -4.81
N GLU A 175 0.71 -4.89 -3.59
CA GLU A 175 1.51 -6.02 -3.15
C GLU A 175 0.58 -7.20 -2.87
N VAL A 176 1.03 -8.42 -3.19
CA VAL A 176 0.26 -9.64 -3.01
C VAL A 176 1.03 -10.71 -2.26
N GLY A 177 0.30 -11.51 -1.50
CA GLY A 177 0.83 -12.71 -0.87
C GLY A 177 1.17 -13.80 -1.89
N ILE A 178 1.99 -14.76 -1.48
CA ILE A 178 2.38 -15.89 -2.32
C ILE A 178 1.12 -16.66 -2.78
N GLY A 179 1.01 -16.86 -4.10
CA GLY A 179 -0.11 -17.59 -4.71
C GLY A 179 -1.40 -16.78 -4.94
N GLN A 180 -1.45 -15.50 -4.54
CA GLN A 180 -2.66 -14.67 -4.67
C GLN A 180 -2.74 -13.87 -5.98
N ALA A 181 -1.63 -13.71 -6.71
CA ALA A 181 -1.53 -12.79 -7.84
C ALA A 181 -2.61 -13.00 -8.92
N ASP A 182 -2.88 -14.23 -9.31
CA ASP A 182 -3.88 -14.53 -10.36
C ASP A 182 -5.31 -14.18 -9.92
N GLU A 183 -5.62 -14.37 -8.63
CA GLU A 183 -6.95 -14.04 -8.10
C GLU A 183 -7.13 -12.53 -7.97
N VAL A 184 -6.10 -11.81 -7.50
CA VAL A 184 -6.12 -10.35 -7.43
C VAL A 184 -6.26 -9.75 -8.84
N LEU A 185 -5.56 -10.31 -9.83
CA LEU A 185 -5.71 -9.91 -11.23
C LEU A 185 -7.15 -10.11 -11.73
N ARG A 186 -7.81 -11.24 -11.39
CA ARG A 186 -9.23 -11.47 -11.73
C ARG A 186 -10.16 -10.48 -11.05
N ILE A 187 -9.93 -10.16 -9.76
CA ILE A 187 -10.68 -9.15 -9.03
C ILE A 187 -10.60 -7.81 -9.76
N MET A 188 -9.38 -7.33 -10.05
CA MET A 188 -9.16 -6.06 -10.75
C MET A 188 -9.84 -6.03 -12.11
N ARG A 189 -9.72 -7.10 -12.91
CA ARG A 189 -10.38 -7.20 -14.22
C ARG A 189 -11.90 -7.10 -14.11
N SER A 190 -12.51 -7.70 -13.09
CA SER A 190 -13.97 -7.70 -12.89
C SER A 190 -14.56 -6.33 -12.58
N VAL A 191 -13.72 -5.37 -12.16
CA VAL A 191 -14.13 -4.01 -11.80
C VAL A 191 -13.55 -2.94 -12.73
N GLY A 192 -13.23 -3.30 -13.97
CA GLY A 192 -12.93 -2.34 -15.05
C GLY A 192 -11.46 -2.00 -15.24
N PHE A 193 -10.52 -2.71 -14.59
CA PHE A 193 -9.10 -2.55 -14.89
C PHE A 193 -8.66 -3.34 -16.13
N GLY A 194 -7.88 -2.69 -16.99
CA GLY A 194 -7.15 -3.29 -18.12
C GLY A 194 -5.65 -3.14 -17.94
N ASP A 195 -4.89 -3.50 -18.98
CA ASP A 195 -3.41 -3.50 -18.99
C ASP A 195 -2.83 -4.09 -17.70
N LEU A 196 -3.40 -5.24 -17.31
CA LEU A 196 -3.06 -5.93 -16.07
C LEU A 196 -1.71 -6.63 -16.20
N GLU A 197 -0.83 -6.38 -15.23
CA GLU A 197 0.52 -6.93 -15.17
C GLU A 197 0.82 -7.53 -13.80
N ILE A 198 1.61 -8.61 -13.78
CA ILE A 198 2.17 -9.21 -12.57
C ILE A 198 3.68 -9.05 -12.62
N THR A 199 4.26 -8.43 -11.59
CA THR A 199 5.70 -8.27 -11.45
C THR A 199 6.22 -9.14 -10.31
N PRO A 200 7.22 -10.01 -10.56
CA PRO A 200 7.85 -10.82 -9.52
C PRO A 200 8.89 -10.00 -8.73
N ASP A 201 9.18 -10.46 -7.51
CA ASP A 201 10.34 -10.04 -6.74
C ASP A 201 11.65 -10.62 -7.29
N LEU A 202 12.78 -10.31 -6.64
CA LEU A 202 14.11 -10.79 -7.05
C LEU A 202 14.27 -12.31 -6.99
N ASN A 203 13.39 -13.00 -6.26
CA ASN A 203 13.37 -14.45 -6.17
C ASN A 203 12.46 -15.10 -7.23
N GLY A 204 11.84 -14.30 -8.10
CA GLY A 204 10.90 -14.76 -9.10
C GLY A 204 9.49 -15.07 -8.57
N ILE A 205 9.17 -14.65 -7.35
CA ILE A 205 7.86 -14.86 -6.74
C ILE A 205 6.95 -13.68 -7.13
N PRO A 206 5.76 -13.90 -7.72
CA PRO A 206 4.78 -12.84 -7.99
C PRO A 206 4.53 -11.98 -6.75
N ARG A 207 4.81 -10.67 -6.87
CA ARG A 207 4.76 -9.76 -5.72
C ARG A 207 3.89 -8.54 -5.94
N VAL A 208 3.81 -8.03 -7.16
CA VAL A 208 2.99 -6.86 -7.48
C VAL A 208 2.01 -7.21 -8.58
N VAL A 209 0.75 -6.82 -8.38
CA VAL A 209 -0.30 -6.83 -9.42
C VAL A 209 -0.71 -5.39 -9.67
N GLU A 210 -0.68 -4.96 -10.93
CA GLU A 210 -1.07 -3.61 -11.32
C GLU A 210 -2.04 -3.61 -12.50
N GLY A 211 -2.81 -2.53 -12.62
CA GLY A 211 -3.71 -2.32 -13.75
C GLY A 211 -4.09 -0.87 -13.93
N VAL A 212 -4.57 -0.55 -15.10
CA VAL A 212 -5.06 0.78 -15.51
C VAL A 212 -6.59 0.78 -15.45
N LEU A 213 -7.18 1.80 -14.83
CA LEU A 213 -8.64 1.98 -14.83
C LEU A 213 -9.09 2.42 -16.23
N CYS A 214 -9.86 1.57 -16.93
CA CYS A 214 -10.24 1.82 -18.32
C CYS A 214 -11.54 2.61 -18.46
N SER A 215 -12.46 2.52 -17.49
CA SER A 215 -13.75 3.22 -17.49
C SER A 215 -14.26 3.38 -16.06
N GLU A 216 -15.05 4.42 -15.82
CA GLU A 216 -15.87 4.51 -14.61
C GLU A 216 -16.91 3.39 -14.60
N LEU A 217 -17.15 2.80 -13.44
CA LEU A 217 -18.20 1.77 -13.23
C LEU A 217 -19.56 2.41 -13.03
#